data_8bfe3f9f485ff0fbbb7c52490a02b4a4
#
_entry.id   8bfe3f9f485ff0fbbb7c52490a02b4a4
#
_cell.length_a   1.000
_cell.length_b   1.000
_cell.length_c   1.000
_cell.angle_alpha   90.00
_cell.angle_beta   90.00
_cell.angle_gamma   90.00
#
_symmetry.space_group_name_H-M   'P 1'
#
loop_
_entity.id
_entity.type
_entity.pdbx_description
1 polymer ?
#
loop_
_entity_poly.entity_id
_entity_poly.type
_entity_poly.pdbx_seq_one_letter_code
_entity_poly.pdbx_strand_id
1 'polypeptide(L)'
;VSDAPAKKPRAPRGRPSKALRVPRFAAAATDVVVEECTSQAQRDEFVRLPLSHYANDPVFVQPIVAERRDFIDPRANPFFESARATYFLARRQGRVVGRIAACVDSRFNRFHGTRDGFVGLFESQNDPGLASALFQPACEWLRQAGMTRVVGPVNLAFHHDVGVLIDGFDQPHSMMNAYNHRFYASLFEANGFEPLKDLVNYEVMAAAGMPDKVVRLANRVRASGQVRIRQVDTADPEGELLRIKAISESMLKPGAFGLSPMSEAELEHIVRKLKPLILFRPELCLVAEVNDEPVAFCITVPDTNAAVKEAHGVLFPFGLARMLWAARKLQRLKVLLFGIKSGFRRRGIDALLAHETFLGAVRLGYTTAEVGWMPEDDKLLTRMVQAAGGRRIKTYRVYARPL
;
A
#
# COMPACT_ATOMS: atom_id res chain seq x y z
N VAL A 1 -40.61 -14.72 64.48
CA VAL A 1 -40.06 -14.94 63.16
C VAL A 1 -39.53 -13.55 62.70
N SER A 2 -38.24 -13.38 62.75
CA SER A 2 -37.54 -12.13 62.51
C SER A 2 -37.11 -12.06 61.03
N ASP A 3 -37.63 -11.11 60.30
CA ASP A 3 -37.21 -10.80 58.94
C ASP A 3 -35.95 -9.91 58.95
N ALA A 4 -34.84 -10.44 58.40
CA ALA A 4 -33.62 -9.69 58.17
C ALA A 4 -33.60 -9.14 56.73
N PRO A 5 -33.28 -7.86 56.50
CA PRO A 5 -33.27 -7.29 55.14
C PRO A 5 -32.08 -7.76 54.30
N ALA A 6 -32.35 -8.15 53.07
CA ALA A 6 -31.39 -8.60 52.09
C ALA A 6 -30.37 -7.47 51.71
N LYS A 7 -29.06 -7.79 51.80
CA LYS A 7 -27.98 -6.90 51.38
C LYS A 7 -27.94 -6.74 49.83
N LYS A 8 -28.10 -5.51 49.31
CA LYS A 8 -27.91 -5.17 47.91
C LYS A 8 -26.45 -5.47 47.47
N PRO A 9 -26.23 -6.05 46.29
CA PRO A 9 -24.89 -6.31 45.77
C PRO A 9 -24.17 -4.97 45.49
N ARG A 10 -22.93 -4.87 45.97
CA ARG A 10 -22.04 -3.73 45.67
C ARG A 10 -21.61 -3.79 44.19
N ALA A 11 -21.82 -2.71 43.44
CA ALA A 11 -21.29 -2.54 42.10
C ALA A 11 -19.75 -2.67 42.10
N PRO A 12 -19.13 -3.30 41.09
CA PRO A 12 -17.69 -3.42 41.00
C PRO A 12 -17.08 -2.02 40.84
N ARG A 13 -16.15 -1.67 41.72
CA ARG A 13 -15.34 -0.44 41.56
C ARG A 13 -14.48 -0.58 40.33
N GLY A 14 -14.84 0.16 39.27
CA GLY A 14 -14.02 0.29 38.09
C GLY A 14 -12.63 0.80 38.47
N ARG A 15 -11.57 0.11 38.05
CA ARG A 15 -10.20 0.61 38.15
C ARG A 15 -10.13 1.92 37.36
N PRO A 16 -9.49 2.97 37.89
CA PRO A 16 -9.31 4.20 37.14
C PRO A 16 -8.54 3.87 35.84
N SER A 17 -9.09 4.26 34.71
CA SER A 17 -8.45 4.17 33.42
C SER A 17 -7.11 4.89 33.51
N LYS A 18 -5.98 4.20 33.29
CA LYS A 18 -4.68 4.85 33.12
C LYS A 18 -4.85 5.85 31.98
N ALA A 19 -4.77 7.14 32.30
CA ALA A 19 -4.69 8.18 31.28
C ALA A 19 -3.55 7.80 30.34
N LEU A 20 -3.85 7.56 29.07
CA LEU A 20 -2.89 7.25 28.02
C LEU A 20 -1.93 8.45 27.96
N ARG A 21 -0.71 8.26 28.47
CA ARG A 21 0.34 9.27 28.30
C ARG A 21 0.68 9.34 26.82
N VAL A 22 0.50 10.51 26.22
CA VAL A 22 0.98 10.77 24.85
C VAL A 22 2.51 10.63 24.87
N PRO A 23 3.09 9.74 24.07
CA PRO A 23 4.54 9.56 24.00
C PRO A 23 5.23 10.89 23.64
N ARG A 24 6.42 11.12 24.17
CA ARG A 24 7.21 12.31 23.85
C ARG A 24 7.89 12.13 22.49
N PHE A 25 8.03 13.23 21.75
CA PHE A 25 8.94 13.30 20.61
C PHE A 25 10.39 13.33 21.10
N ALA A 26 11.33 12.93 20.25
CA ALA A 26 12.72 13.23 20.43
C ALA A 26 12.93 14.77 20.50
N ALA A 27 14.04 15.23 21.09
CA ALA A 27 14.36 16.65 21.05
C ALA A 27 14.52 17.09 19.59
N ALA A 28 13.81 18.17 19.19
CA ALA A 28 13.92 18.69 17.84
C ALA A 28 15.31 19.30 17.60
N ALA A 29 15.84 19.14 16.39
CA ALA A 29 17.09 19.77 16.00
C ALA A 29 16.91 21.30 15.91
N THR A 30 17.78 22.06 16.58
CA THR A 30 17.68 23.52 16.69
C THR A 30 18.21 24.28 15.46
N ASP A 31 18.95 23.59 14.60
CA ASP A 31 19.54 24.12 13.34
C ASP A 31 18.66 23.83 12.12
N VAL A 32 17.43 23.35 12.34
CA VAL A 32 16.45 23.00 11.30
C VAL A 32 15.27 23.95 11.33
N VAL A 33 14.91 24.49 10.18
CA VAL A 33 13.67 25.24 9.96
C VAL A 33 12.69 24.37 9.19
N VAL A 34 11.47 24.21 9.71
CA VAL A 34 10.39 23.49 9.02
C VAL A 34 9.36 24.50 8.52
N GLU A 35 9.01 24.37 7.25
CA GLU A 35 8.04 25.24 6.59
C GLU A 35 6.95 24.41 5.90
N GLU A 36 5.73 24.94 5.88
CA GLU A 36 4.62 24.37 5.11
C GLU A 36 4.78 24.75 3.63
N CYS A 37 4.51 23.79 2.73
CA CYS A 37 4.57 24.01 1.29
C CYS A 37 3.34 24.76 0.79
N THR A 38 3.40 26.08 0.72
CA THR A 38 2.32 26.94 0.23
C THR A 38 2.46 27.31 -1.25
N SER A 39 3.67 27.30 -1.78
CA SER A 39 3.98 27.64 -3.18
C SER A 39 4.20 26.41 -4.06
N GLN A 40 4.05 26.58 -5.38
CA GLN A 40 4.37 25.54 -6.36
C GLN A 40 5.86 25.17 -6.35
N ALA A 41 6.74 26.14 -6.14
CA ALA A 41 8.19 25.92 -6.05
C ALA A 41 8.54 24.98 -4.88
N GLN A 42 7.95 25.20 -3.70
CA GLN A 42 8.14 24.33 -2.53
C GLN A 42 7.57 22.93 -2.78
N ARG A 43 6.42 22.78 -3.44
CA ARG A 43 5.89 21.48 -3.84
C ARG A 43 6.80 20.76 -4.82
N ASP A 44 7.43 21.47 -5.72
CA ASP A 44 8.43 20.92 -6.65
C ASP A 44 9.67 20.41 -5.91
N GLU A 45 10.19 21.15 -4.94
CA GLU A 45 11.28 20.72 -4.07
C GLU A 45 10.87 19.48 -3.27
N PHE A 46 9.64 19.49 -2.71
CA PHE A 46 9.08 18.35 -1.97
C PHE A 46 9.07 17.08 -2.82
N VAL A 47 8.59 17.15 -4.05
CA VAL A 47 8.52 15.99 -4.96
C VAL A 47 9.90 15.51 -5.37
N ARG A 48 10.86 16.44 -5.57
CA ARG A 48 12.21 16.13 -6.07
C ARG A 48 13.18 15.62 -5.01
N LEU A 49 12.93 15.86 -3.71
CA LEU A 49 13.86 15.49 -2.64
C LEU A 49 14.35 14.01 -2.72
N PRO A 50 13.51 12.99 -3.01
CA PRO A 50 13.99 11.63 -3.10
C PRO A 50 15.06 11.40 -4.15
N LEU A 51 15.08 12.18 -5.24
CA LEU A 51 16.09 12.04 -6.31
C LEU A 51 17.51 12.32 -5.79
N SER A 52 17.66 13.30 -4.91
CA SER A 52 18.94 13.62 -4.29
C SER A 52 19.19 12.77 -3.05
N HIS A 53 18.14 12.44 -2.28
CA HIS A 53 18.22 11.68 -1.04
C HIS A 53 18.73 10.25 -1.27
N TYR A 54 18.32 9.62 -2.39
CA TYR A 54 18.72 8.27 -2.79
C TYR A 54 19.65 8.24 -4.01
N ALA A 55 20.35 9.36 -4.33
CA ALA A 55 21.16 9.45 -5.54
C ALA A 55 22.24 8.35 -5.66
N ASN A 56 22.78 7.90 -4.53
CA ASN A 56 23.82 6.87 -4.46
C ASN A 56 23.29 5.47 -4.08
N ASP A 57 21.97 5.30 -4.03
CA ASP A 57 21.37 4.01 -3.70
C ASP A 57 21.05 3.21 -4.98
N PRO A 58 21.79 2.12 -5.26
CA PRO A 58 21.60 1.36 -6.50
C PRO A 58 20.29 0.57 -6.55
N VAL A 59 19.63 0.39 -5.40
CA VAL A 59 18.37 -0.36 -5.28
C VAL A 59 17.17 0.53 -5.51
N PHE A 60 17.29 1.81 -5.20
CA PHE A 60 16.19 2.77 -5.31
C PHE A 60 15.74 2.98 -6.77
N VAL A 61 14.43 2.98 -6.96
CA VAL A 61 13.80 3.33 -8.24
C VAL A 61 13.29 4.76 -8.17
N GLN A 62 13.90 5.64 -8.92
CA GLN A 62 13.53 7.04 -8.97
C GLN A 62 12.12 7.20 -9.56
N PRO A 63 11.17 7.79 -8.82
CA PRO A 63 9.82 8.01 -9.33
C PRO A 63 9.82 9.08 -10.45
N ILE A 64 8.89 8.96 -11.37
CA ILE A 64 8.67 9.99 -12.39
C ILE A 64 8.14 11.26 -11.72
N VAL A 65 8.90 12.35 -11.81
CA VAL A 65 8.60 13.63 -11.13
C VAL A 65 7.23 14.19 -11.52
N ALA A 66 6.87 14.13 -12.81
CA ALA A 66 5.57 14.61 -13.29
C ALA A 66 4.42 13.84 -12.63
N GLU A 67 4.54 12.51 -12.54
CA GLU A 67 3.54 11.67 -11.89
C GLU A 67 3.40 11.96 -10.39
N ARG A 68 4.52 12.25 -9.69
CA ARG A 68 4.49 12.62 -8.27
C ARG A 68 3.93 14.02 -8.02
N ARG A 69 4.05 14.95 -8.99
CA ARG A 69 3.35 16.23 -8.93
C ARG A 69 1.84 16.04 -8.99
N ASP A 70 1.35 15.26 -9.96
CA ASP A 70 -0.07 14.96 -10.09
C ASP A 70 -0.60 14.23 -8.85
N PHE A 71 0.20 13.34 -8.27
CA PHE A 71 -0.16 12.57 -7.07
C PHE A 71 -0.48 13.45 -5.86
N ILE A 72 0.24 14.57 -5.68
CA ILE A 72 0.03 15.50 -4.56
C ILE A 72 -0.84 16.72 -4.92
N ASP A 73 -1.27 16.88 -6.18
CA ASP A 73 -2.10 18.00 -6.62
C ASP A 73 -3.60 17.66 -6.46
N PRO A 74 -4.35 18.38 -5.62
CA PRO A 74 -5.79 18.17 -5.46
C PRO A 74 -6.61 18.33 -6.75
N ARG A 75 -6.10 19.02 -7.76
CA ARG A 75 -6.77 19.20 -9.05
C ARG A 75 -6.59 18.00 -9.99
N ALA A 76 -5.52 17.22 -9.80
CA ALA A 76 -5.17 16.09 -10.65
C ALA A 76 -5.54 14.74 -10.04
N ASN A 77 -5.60 14.65 -8.69
CA ASN A 77 -5.83 13.42 -7.96
C ASN A 77 -7.21 13.42 -7.28
N PRO A 78 -8.16 12.60 -7.76
CA PRO A 78 -9.54 12.55 -7.21
C PRO A 78 -9.62 12.05 -5.76
N PHE A 79 -8.56 11.48 -5.21
CA PHE A 79 -8.46 11.16 -3.78
C PHE A 79 -8.84 12.37 -2.90
N PHE A 80 -8.48 13.59 -3.34
CA PHE A 80 -8.73 14.82 -2.60
C PHE A 80 -10.19 15.29 -2.60
N GLU A 81 -11.10 14.61 -3.30
CA GLU A 81 -12.55 14.86 -3.16
C GLU A 81 -13.05 14.58 -1.74
N SER A 82 -12.43 13.62 -1.03
CA SER A 82 -12.79 13.23 0.33
C SER A 82 -11.67 13.40 1.35
N ALA A 83 -10.51 13.83 0.91
CA ALA A 83 -9.32 13.95 1.72
C ALA A 83 -8.71 15.36 1.64
N ARG A 84 -7.90 15.68 2.64
CA ARG A 84 -7.07 16.88 2.64
C ARG A 84 -5.68 16.54 3.16
N ALA A 85 -4.67 17.18 2.60
CA ALA A 85 -3.30 17.00 3.04
C ALA A 85 -2.55 18.32 3.07
N THR A 86 -1.52 18.36 3.89
CA THR A 86 -0.50 19.39 3.89
C THR A 86 0.88 18.77 3.81
N TYR A 87 1.86 19.53 3.37
CA TYR A 87 3.21 19.10 3.07
C TYR A 87 4.22 20.01 3.77
N PHE A 88 5.22 19.43 4.41
CA PHE A 88 6.26 20.16 5.13
C PHE A 88 7.64 19.82 4.58
N LEU A 89 8.48 20.84 4.47
CA LEU A 89 9.90 20.73 4.15
C LEU A 89 10.74 21.14 5.36
N ALA A 90 11.77 20.36 5.65
CA ALA A 90 12.80 20.72 6.62
C ALA A 90 14.04 21.22 5.91
N ARG A 91 14.53 22.39 6.33
CA ARG A 91 15.77 23.00 5.78
C ARG A 91 16.84 23.12 6.87
N ARG A 92 18.06 22.80 6.47
CA ARG A 92 19.28 23.04 7.24
C ARG A 92 20.20 23.86 6.39
N GLN A 93 20.60 25.06 6.87
CA GLN A 93 21.42 26.00 6.11
C GLN A 93 20.87 26.29 4.69
N GLY A 94 19.54 26.46 4.58
CA GLY A 94 18.84 26.73 3.32
C GLY A 94 18.63 25.52 2.39
N ARG A 95 19.25 24.38 2.66
CA ARG A 95 19.08 23.16 1.86
C ARG A 95 17.96 22.29 2.41
N VAL A 96 17.14 21.71 1.53
CA VAL A 96 16.11 20.74 1.93
C VAL A 96 16.80 19.44 2.37
N VAL A 97 16.53 19.01 3.61
CA VAL A 97 17.13 17.82 4.25
C VAL A 97 16.09 16.80 4.68
N GLY A 98 14.80 17.15 4.60
CA GLY A 98 13.71 16.24 4.93
C GLY A 98 12.35 16.77 4.47
N ARG A 99 11.36 15.89 4.44
CA ARG A 99 9.97 16.20 4.07
C ARG A 99 9.01 15.27 4.80
N ILE A 100 7.76 15.69 4.94
CA ILE A 100 6.65 14.88 5.43
C ILE A 100 5.33 15.42 4.90
N ALA A 101 4.37 14.53 4.64
CA ALA A 101 2.97 14.88 4.41
C ALA A 101 2.14 14.49 5.62
N ALA A 102 1.13 15.31 5.95
CA ALA A 102 0.05 14.96 6.85
C ALA A 102 -1.27 14.93 6.07
N CYS A 103 -2.10 13.91 6.30
CA CYS A 103 -3.31 13.68 5.53
C CYS A 103 -4.47 13.23 6.42
N VAL A 104 -5.69 13.69 6.10
CA VAL A 104 -6.95 13.22 6.68
C VAL A 104 -7.82 12.70 5.54
N ASP A 105 -8.13 11.42 5.57
CA ASP A 105 -9.09 10.79 4.67
C ASP A 105 -10.43 10.61 5.39
N SER A 106 -11.40 11.46 5.06
CA SER A 106 -12.73 11.47 5.69
C SER A 106 -13.55 10.23 5.34
N ARG A 107 -13.34 9.63 4.15
CA ARG A 107 -14.00 8.40 3.73
C ARG A 107 -13.49 7.20 4.52
N PHE A 108 -12.17 7.09 4.66
CA PHE A 108 -11.53 6.07 5.51
C PHE A 108 -12.07 6.13 6.94
N ASN A 109 -12.02 7.31 7.55
CA ASN A 109 -12.46 7.50 8.93
C ASN A 109 -13.95 7.17 9.13
N ARG A 110 -14.81 7.56 8.17
CA ARG A 110 -16.23 7.22 8.20
C ARG A 110 -16.45 5.72 8.07
N PHE A 111 -15.76 5.05 7.17
CA PHE A 111 -15.89 3.62 6.93
C PHE A 111 -15.43 2.80 8.14
N HIS A 112 -14.30 3.15 8.73
CA HIS A 112 -13.72 2.42 9.86
C HIS A 112 -14.23 2.88 11.24
N GLY A 113 -14.98 3.98 11.32
CA GLY A 113 -15.44 4.54 12.58
C GLY A 113 -14.29 5.10 13.43
N THR A 114 -13.25 5.67 12.80
CA THR A 114 -12.04 6.17 13.46
C THR A 114 -11.88 7.69 13.32
N ARG A 115 -10.91 8.23 14.03
CA ARG A 115 -10.38 9.59 13.85
C ARG A 115 -8.87 9.52 13.66
N ASP A 116 -8.45 8.77 12.64
CA ASP A 116 -7.05 8.60 12.27
C ASP A 116 -6.61 9.68 11.30
N GLY A 117 -5.45 10.27 11.59
CA GLY A 117 -4.69 11.04 10.61
C GLY A 117 -3.53 10.21 10.09
N PHE A 118 -3.10 10.49 8.89
CA PHE A 118 -1.97 9.80 8.26
C PHE A 118 -0.77 10.71 8.13
N VAL A 119 0.43 10.14 8.35
CA VAL A 119 1.69 10.75 7.91
C VAL A 119 2.33 9.85 6.87
N GLY A 120 2.91 10.47 5.84
CA GLY A 120 3.54 9.74 4.74
C GLY A 120 4.46 10.62 3.92
N LEU A 121 4.93 10.13 2.77
CA LEU A 121 5.92 10.81 1.94
C LEU A 121 7.11 11.34 2.76
N PHE A 122 7.44 10.59 3.84
CA PHE A 122 8.45 10.96 4.81
C PHE A 122 9.84 10.65 4.27
N GLU A 123 10.69 11.66 4.27
CA GLU A 123 12.13 11.52 4.01
C GLU A 123 12.92 12.33 5.04
N SER A 124 13.98 11.74 5.56
CA SER A 124 14.84 12.37 6.55
C SER A 124 16.25 11.79 6.48
N GLN A 125 17.24 12.61 6.80
CA GLN A 125 18.57 12.11 7.17
C GLN A 125 18.47 11.25 8.45
N ASN A 126 19.51 10.48 8.74
CA ASN A 126 19.59 9.69 10.00
C ASN A 126 19.82 10.61 11.21
N ASP A 127 18.79 11.36 11.57
CA ASP A 127 18.79 12.35 12.64
C ASP A 127 17.41 12.36 13.33
N PRO A 128 17.31 11.78 14.55
CA PRO A 128 16.04 11.76 15.30
C PRO A 128 15.48 13.16 15.59
N GLY A 129 16.36 14.18 15.76
CA GLY A 129 15.95 15.56 15.98
C GLY A 129 15.33 16.20 14.73
N LEU A 130 15.90 15.93 13.56
CA LEU A 130 15.32 16.34 12.27
C LEU A 130 13.96 15.67 12.05
N ALA A 131 13.87 14.36 12.30
CA ALA A 131 12.61 13.63 12.21
C ALA A 131 11.56 14.21 13.17
N SER A 132 11.95 14.53 14.41
CA SER A 132 11.10 15.19 15.39
C SER A 132 10.58 16.54 14.90
N ALA A 133 11.46 17.37 14.32
CA ALA A 133 11.08 18.66 13.75
C ALA A 133 10.04 18.54 12.63
N LEU A 134 10.06 17.45 11.86
CA LEU A 134 9.06 17.15 10.83
C LEU A 134 7.76 16.58 11.42
N PHE A 135 7.84 15.65 12.37
CA PHE A 135 6.64 15.02 12.94
C PHE A 135 5.81 16.00 13.77
N GLN A 136 6.43 16.94 14.48
CA GLN A 136 5.71 17.86 15.36
C GLN A 136 4.66 18.70 14.60
N PRO A 137 4.97 19.49 13.56
CA PRO A 137 3.98 20.28 12.83
C PRO A 137 2.96 19.39 12.10
N ALA A 138 3.38 18.23 11.57
CA ALA A 138 2.47 17.29 10.94
C ALA A 138 1.41 16.74 11.92
N CYS A 139 1.83 16.33 13.12
CA CYS A 139 0.94 15.87 14.18
C CYS A 139 0.08 16.99 14.74
N GLU A 140 0.60 18.21 14.83
CA GLU A 140 -0.17 19.37 15.28
C GLU A 140 -1.29 19.72 14.28
N TRP A 141 -0.99 19.73 12.98
CA TRP A 141 -1.99 19.92 11.94
C TRP A 141 -3.10 18.85 12.00
N LEU A 142 -2.72 17.57 12.21
CA LEU A 142 -3.69 16.49 12.39
C LEU A 142 -4.55 16.66 13.65
N ARG A 143 -3.97 17.12 14.75
CA ARG A 143 -4.69 17.41 16.01
C ARG A 143 -5.71 18.54 15.82
N GLN A 144 -5.30 19.62 15.15
CA GLN A 144 -6.19 20.73 14.78
C GLN A 144 -7.31 20.28 13.82
N ALA A 145 -7.04 19.27 13.00
CA ALA A 145 -8.03 18.64 12.15
C ALA A 145 -8.99 17.70 12.92
N GLY A 146 -8.86 17.57 14.24
CA GLY A 146 -9.72 16.75 15.10
C GLY A 146 -9.35 15.26 15.13
N MET A 147 -8.16 14.89 14.64
CA MET A 147 -7.69 13.51 14.72
C MET A 147 -7.17 13.18 16.13
N THR A 148 -7.30 11.92 16.53
CA THR A 148 -6.90 11.45 17.88
C THR A 148 -5.73 10.49 17.84
N ARG A 149 -5.41 9.97 16.67
CA ARG A 149 -4.31 9.04 16.42
C ARG A 149 -3.66 9.38 15.08
N VAL A 150 -2.34 9.29 15.00
CA VAL A 150 -1.61 9.33 13.75
C VAL A 150 -1.11 7.93 13.40
N VAL A 151 -1.27 7.56 12.14
CA VAL A 151 -0.84 6.28 11.55
C VAL A 151 0.10 6.58 10.39
N GLY A 152 1.18 5.82 10.27
CA GLY A 152 2.11 6.00 9.15
C GLY A 152 3.34 5.09 9.17
N PRO A 153 4.16 5.18 8.11
CA PRO A 153 3.87 5.97 6.92
C PRO A 153 2.75 5.37 6.06
N VAL A 154 1.84 6.23 5.64
CA VAL A 154 0.81 5.94 4.64
C VAL A 154 0.88 7.08 3.62
N ASN A 155 1.27 6.78 2.39
CA ASN A 155 1.45 7.80 1.37
C ASN A 155 0.09 8.22 0.79
N LEU A 156 -0.62 9.08 1.53
CA LEU A 156 -1.98 9.60 1.39
C LEU A 156 -3.06 8.57 1.78
N ALA A 157 -3.09 7.37 1.18
CA ALA A 157 -4.08 6.34 1.45
C ALA A 157 -3.47 4.93 1.45
N PHE A 158 -4.18 3.96 2.03
CA PHE A 158 -3.77 2.53 2.01
C PHE A 158 -3.80 1.90 0.61
N HIS A 159 -4.38 2.56 -0.37
CA HIS A 159 -4.33 2.15 -1.79
C HIS A 159 -3.01 2.50 -2.48
N HIS A 160 -2.13 3.23 -1.80
CA HIS A 160 -0.82 3.66 -2.28
C HIS A 160 0.31 2.95 -1.54
N ASP A 161 1.53 3.52 -1.56
CA ASP A 161 2.67 2.95 -0.85
C ASP A 161 2.49 3.10 0.67
N VAL A 162 2.69 2.02 1.42
CA VAL A 162 2.43 1.96 2.87
C VAL A 162 3.56 1.27 3.61
N GLY A 163 3.88 1.77 4.79
CA GLY A 163 4.82 1.18 5.74
C GLY A 163 6.28 1.57 5.52
N VAL A 164 7.06 1.40 6.57
CA VAL A 164 8.53 1.45 6.55
C VAL A 164 9.05 0.08 6.18
N LEU A 165 9.88 -0.02 5.16
CA LEU A 165 10.63 -1.25 4.87
C LEU A 165 11.56 -1.54 6.06
N ILE A 166 11.45 -2.73 6.66
CA ILE A 166 12.24 -3.18 7.81
C ILE A 166 13.07 -4.43 7.51
N ASP A 167 12.73 -5.14 6.42
CA ASP A 167 13.46 -6.33 5.96
C ASP A 167 13.38 -6.46 4.44
N GLY A 168 14.43 -7.01 3.78
CA GLY A 168 14.50 -7.18 2.31
C GLY A 168 15.03 -5.94 1.58
N PHE A 169 15.97 -5.20 2.15
CA PHE A 169 16.57 -3.99 1.58
C PHE A 169 17.47 -4.21 0.36
N ASP A 170 17.99 -5.40 0.20
CA ASP A 170 18.88 -5.81 -0.88
C ASP A 170 18.17 -6.07 -2.21
N GLN A 171 16.85 -6.12 -2.19
CA GLN A 171 16.00 -6.35 -3.34
C GLN A 171 15.38 -5.05 -3.84
N PRO A 172 15.38 -4.76 -5.15
CA PRO A 172 14.61 -3.65 -5.70
C PRO A 172 13.15 -3.71 -5.25
N HIS A 173 12.57 -2.55 -4.98
CA HIS A 173 11.15 -2.50 -4.69
C HIS A 173 10.33 -2.60 -5.97
N SER A 174 9.24 -3.36 -5.94
CA SER A 174 8.29 -3.42 -7.04
C SER A 174 7.36 -2.20 -7.05
N MET A 175 6.65 -2.02 -8.14
CA MET A 175 5.65 -0.95 -8.24
C MET A 175 4.64 -0.98 -7.08
N MET A 176 4.20 0.19 -6.64
CA MET A 176 3.28 0.38 -5.49
C MET A 176 3.79 -0.15 -4.15
N ASN A 177 5.10 -0.26 -3.98
CA ASN A 177 5.72 -0.56 -2.69
C ASN A 177 6.67 0.57 -2.28
N ALA A 178 6.66 0.90 -0.99
CA ALA A 178 7.57 1.88 -0.40
C ALA A 178 9.03 1.39 -0.45
N TYR A 179 9.95 2.35 -0.46
CA TYR A 179 11.37 2.14 -0.21
C TYR A 179 11.89 3.23 0.73
N ASN A 180 12.82 2.88 1.59
CA ASN A 180 13.43 3.80 2.55
C ASN A 180 14.77 3.25 3.06
N HIS A 181 15.58 4.12 3.66
CA HIS A 181 16.80 3.72 4.35
C HIS A 181 16.51 2.88 5.60
N ARG A 182 17.46 2.01 5.99
CA ARG A 182 17.35 1.09 7.13
C ARG A 182 17.04 1.77 8.46
N PHE A 183 17.46 3.01 8.65
CA PHE A 183 17.30 3.75 9.91
C PHE A 183 15.88 4.36 10.09
N TYR A 184 14.98 4.29 9.10
CA TYR A 184 13.67 4.95 9.22
C TYR A 184 12.82 4.39 10.36
N ALA A 185 12.84 3.08 10.58
CA ALA A 185 12.14 2.45 11.71
C ALA A 185 12.53 3.11 13.05
N SER A 186 13.84 3.27 13.28
CA SER A 186 14.34 3.90 14.50
C SER A 186 13.96 5.39 14.64
N LEU A 187 13.79 6.12 13.52
CA LEU A 187 13.30 7.50 13.56
C LEU A 187 11.84 7.58 14.01
N PHE A 188 10.98 6.67 13.57
CA PHE A 188 9.61 6.57 14.06
C PHE A 188 9.57 6.23 15.55
N GLU A 189 10.30 5.19 15.96
CA GLU A 189 10.35 4.71 17.34
C GLU A 189 10.91 5.77 18.30
N ALA A 190 11.99 6.46 17.93
CA ALA A 190 12.55 7.56 18.70
C ALA A 190 11.57 8.73 18.90
N ASN A 191 10.58 8.86 18.02
CA ASN A 191 9.54 9.88 18.07
C ASN A 191 8.21 9.36 18.67
N GLY A 192 8.26 8.24 19.41
CA GLY A 192 7.13 7.73 20.18
C GLY A 192 6.04 7.05 19.34
N PHE A 193 6.37 6.64 18.12
CA PHE A 193 5.51 5.76 17.34
C PHE A 193 5.74 4.31 17.75
N GLU A 194 4.67 3.54 17.85
CA GLU A 194 4.68 2.12 18.18
C GLU A 194 4.28 1.28 16.96
N PRO A 195 4.84 0.07 16.78
CA PRO A 195 4.41 -0.84 15.73
C PRO A 195 2.91 -1.11 15.79
N LEU A 196 2.21 -0.89 14.69
CA LEU A 196 0.78 -1.15 14.55
C LEU A 196 0.52 -2.43 13.77
N LYS A 197 1.21 -2.61 12.64
CA LYS A 197 0.98 -3.74 11.73
C LYS A 197 2.20 -4.00 10.86
N ASP A 198 2.56 -5.27 10.73
CA ASP A 198 3.54 -5.73 9.75
C ASP A 198 2.83 -6.22 8.48
N LEU A 199 3.38 -5.81 7.34
CA LEU A 199 2.92 -6.14 6.00
C LEU A 199 4.03 -6.93 5.30
N VAL A 200 3.68 -8.00 4.62
CA VAL A 200 4.67 -8.91 4.01
C VAL A 200 4.46 -9.05 2.50
N ASN A 201 5.57 -9.14 1.78
CA ASN A 201 5.56 -9.49 0.37
C ASN A 201 6.22 -10.85 0.17
N TYR A 202 5.69 -11.60 -0.78
CA TYR A 202 6.20 -12.89 -1.20
C TYR A 202 6.62 -12.85 -2.65
N GLU A 203 7.60 -13.69 -2.99
CA GLU A 203 7.99 -13.95 -4.36
C GLU A 203 7.66 -15.39 -4.73
N VAL A 204 7.05 -15.59 -5.88
CA VAL A 204 6.81 -16.89 -6.51
C VAL A 204 7.72 -17.01 -7.70
N MET A 205 8.51 -18.09 -7.78
CA MET A 205 9.48 -18.34 -8.85
C MET A 205 8.94 -19.36 -9.83
N ALA A 206 8.95 -19.05 -11.13
CA ALA A 206 8.54 -19.99 -12.18
C ALA A 206 9.35 -21.29 -12.18
N ALA A 207 10.67 -21.18 -11.95
CA ALA A 207 11.57 -22.35 -11.93
C ALA A 207 11.28 -23.36 -10.79
N ALA A 208 10.63 -22.89 -9.71
CA ALA A 208 10.23 -23.78 -8.61
C ALA A 208 9.01 -24.65 -8.96
N GLY A 209 8.30 -24.31 -10.03
CA GLY A 209 7.01 -24.93 -10.36
C GLY A 209 5.93 -24.59 -9.34
N MET A 210 4.71 -25.00 -9.62
CA MET A 210 3.61 -24.90 -8.67
C MET A 210 3.48 -26.19 -7.88
N PRO A 211 3.34 -26.12 -6.54
CA PRO A 211 3.24 -27.33 -5.72
C PRO A 211 2.06 -28.24 -6.14
N ASP A 212 2.29 -29.55 -6.21
CA ASP A 212 1.33 -30.55 -6.66
C ASP A 212 -0.03 -30.47 -5.98
N LYS A 213 -0.06 -30.12 -4.69
CA LYS A 213 -1.31 -29.96 -3.95
C LYS A 213 -2.20 -28.85 -4.56
N VAL A 214 -1.60 -27.73 -4.97
CA VAL A 214 -2.32 -26.64 -5.60
C VAL A 214 -2.78 -27.02 -6.99
N VAL A 215 -1.90 -27.68 -7.77
CA VAL A 215 -2.21 -28.19 -9.12
C VAL A 215 -3.38 -29.18 -9.07
N ARG A 216 -3.34 -30.16 -8.15
CA ARG A 216 -4.45 -31.12 -7.98
C ARG A 216 -5.75 -30.45 -7.60
N LEU A 217 -5.72 -29.45 -6.70
CA LEU A 217 -6.91 -28.70 -6.30
C LEU A 217 -7.47 -27.89 -7.46
N ALA A 218 -6.63 -27.16 -8.18
CA ALA A 218 -6.99 -26.38 -9.37
C ALA A 218 -7.65 -27.28 -10.44
N ASN A 219 -7.04 -28.44 -10.74
CA ASN A 219 -7.57 -29.38 -11.71
C ASN A 219 -8.92 -29.97 -11.29
N ARG A 220 -9.11 -30.25 -10.00
CA ARG A 220 -10.42 -30.70 -9.48
C ARG A 220 -11.50 -29.63 -9.65
N VAL A 221 -11.20 -28.37 -9.32
CA VAL A 221 -12.15 -27.27 -9.48
C VAL A 221 -12.46 -27.05 -10.98
N ARG A 222 -11.46 -27.09 -11.83
CA ARG A 222 -11.65 -26.99 -13.29
C ARG A 222 -12.52 -28.12 -13.84
N ALA A 223 -12.26 -29.35 -13.43
CA ALA A 223 -13.04 -30.54 -13.87
C ALA A 223 -14.49 -30.53 -13.37
N SER A 224 -14.84 -29.81 -12.30
CA SER A 224 -16.20 -29.67 -11.84
C SER A 224 -17.11 -28.89 -12.81
N GLY A 225 -16.53 -28.07 -13.70
CA GLY A 225 -17.25 -27.22 -14.62
C GLY A 225 -18.04 -26.06 -13.96
N GLN A 226 -17.97 -25.93 -12.62
CA GLN A 226 -18.72 -24.92 -11.89
C GLN A 226 -18.08 -23.53 -11.89
N VAL A 227 -16.76 -23.46 -12.16
CA VAL A 227 -15.99 -22.20 -12.17
C VAL A 227 -15.41 -22.00 -13.53
N ARG A 228 -15.77 -20.90 -14.17
CA ARG A 228 -15.19 -20.44 -15.43
C ARG A 228 -14.13 -19.38 -15.16
N ILE A 229 -12.93 -19.55 -15.69
CA ILE A 229 -11.90 -18.50 -15.70
C ILE A 229 -11.91 -17.83 -17.08
N ARG A 230 -11.95 -16.51 -17.08
CA ARG A 230 -11.77 -15.70 -18.28
C ARG A 230 -10.79 -14.57 -18.05
N GLN A 231 -10.27 -14.00 -19.10
CA GLN A 231 -9.54 -12.74 -19.06
C GLN A 231 -10.51 -11.58 -18.78
N VAL A 232 -9.97 -10.46 -18.31
CA VAL A 232 -10.74 -9.20 -18.25
C VAL A 232 -11.20 -8.81 -19.66
N ASP A 233 -12.40 -8.31 -19.76
CA ASP A 233 -12.94 -7.81 -21.04
C ASP A 233 -12.37 -6.42 -21.34
N THR A 234 -11.42 -6.37 -22.27
CA THR A 234 -10.79 -5.11 -22.68
C THR A 234 -11.66 -4.26 -23.58
N ALA A 235 -12.77 -4.83 -24.13
CA ALA A 235 -13.76 -4.09 -24.90
C ALA A 235 -14.78 -3.39 -23.99
N ASP A 236 -15.01 -3.90 -22.76
CA ASP A 236 -15.88 -3.31 -21.73
C ASP A 236 -15.07 -2.99 -20.44
N PRO A 237 -14.11 -2.08 -20.47
CA PRO A 237 -13.27 -1.78 -19.31
C PRO A 237 -14.04 -1.16 -18.16
N GLU A 238 -15.10 -0.41 -18.41
CA GLU A 238 -15.96 0.20 -17.39
C GLU A 238 -16.79 -0.85 -16.66
N GLY A 239 -17.41 -1.78 -17.39
CA GLY A 239 -18.14 -2.89 -16.79
C GLY A 239 -17.22 -3.82 -15.99
N GLU A 240 -16.00 -4.11 -16.46
CA GLU A 240 -15.02 -4.90 -15.70
C GLU A 240 -14.60 -4.17 -14.42
N LEU A 241 -14.42 -2.87 -14.48
CA LEU A 241 -14.11 -2.06 -13.32
C LEU A 241 -15.18 -2.16 -12.24
N LEU A 242 -16.45 -2.05 -12.63
CA LEU A 242 -17.59 -2.19 -11.72
C LEU A 242 -17.67 -3.60 -11.11
N ARG A 243 -17.40 -4.64 -11.90
CA ARG A 243 -17.36 -6.04 -11.43
C ARG A 243 -16.25 -6.24 -10.38
N ILE A 244 -15.03 -5.77 -10.67
CA ILE A 244 -13.87 -5.84 -9.75
C ILE A 244 -14.15 -5.02 -8.48
N LYS A 245 -14.74 -3.82 -8.62
CA LYS A 245 -15.16 -2.98 -7.49
C LYS A 245 -16.12 -3.73 -6.58
N ALA A 246 -17.20 -4.31 -7.13
CA ALA A 246 -18.19 -5.03 -6.37
C ALA A 246 -17.58 -6.22 -5.58
N ILE A 247 -16.66 -6.99 -6.19
CA ILE A 247 -15.95 -8.05 -5.51
C ILE A 247 -15.08 -7.48 -4.39
N SER A 248 -14.30 -6.43 -4.68
CA SER A 248 -13.40 -5.78 -3.70
C SER A 248 -14.15 -5.24 -2.49
N GLU A 249 -15.25 -4.51 -2.73
CA GLU A 249 -16.08 -3.94 -1.65
C GLU A 249 -16.71 -5.03 -0.77
N SER A 250 -17.09 -6.18 -1.35
CA SER A 250 -17.62 -7.32 -0.60
C SER A 250 -16.61 -7.94 0.39
N MET A 251 -15.32 -7.63 0.23
CA MET A 251 -14.25 -8.13 1.09
C MET A 251 -13.89 -7.15 2.21
N LEU A 252 -14.23 -5.88 2.06
CA LEU A 252 -13.90 -4.84 3.02
C LEU A 252 -14.72 -5.01 4.30
N LYS A 253 -14.09 -4.76 5.43
CA LYS A 253 -14.73 -4.84 6.75
C LYS A 253 -14.44 -3.57 7.55
N PRO A 254 -15.47 -2.87 8.04
CA PRO A 254 -15.26 -1.77 8.98
C PRO A 254 -14.41 -2.22 10.17
N GLY A 255 -13.49 -1.36 10.60
CA GLY A 255 -12.58 -1.63 11.71
C GLY A 255 -11.42 -2.59 11.41
N ALA A 256 -11.39 -3.26 10.25
CA ALA A 256 -10.24 -4.04 9.84
C ALA A 256 -9.08 -3.12 9.41
N PHE A 257 -7.84 -3.58 9.57
CA PHE A 257 -6.68 -2.83 9.11
C PHE A 257 -6.64 -2.74 7.58
N GLY A 258 -6.38 -1.56 7.06
CA GLY A 258 -6.02 -1.34 5.66
C GLY A 258 -7.09 -0.62 4.84
N LEU A 259 -7.59 -1.27 3.81
CA LEU A 259 -8.34 -0.63 2.73
C LEU A 259 -9.74 -0.15 3.14
N SER A 260 -10.19 0.93 2.51
CA SER A 260 -11.55 1.47 2.55
C SER A 260 -12.13 1.53 1.12
N PRO A 261 -13.45 1.68 0.94
CA PRO A 261 -14.03 1.87 -0.38
C PRO A 261 -13.46 3.11 -1.09
N MET A 262 -13.13 2.97 -2.36
CA MET A 262 -12.73 4.08 -3.24
C MET A 262 -13.95 4.75 -3.89
N SER A 263 -13.85 6.03 -4.26
CA SER A 263 -14.82 6.65 -5.15
C SER A 263 -14.71 6.09 -6.57
N GLU A 264 -15.73 6.32 -7.38
CA GLU A 264 -15.68 5.99 -8.80
C GLU A 264 -14.54 6.73 -9.50
N ALA A 265 -14.40 8.03 -9.22
CA ALA A 265 -13.35 8.85 -9.80
C ALA A 265 -11.93 8.37 -9.42
N GLU A 266 -11.70 7.93 -8.16
CA GLU A 266 -10.42 7.33 -7.76
C GLU A 266 -10.15 6.01 -8.51
N LEU A 267 -11.17 5.19 -8.62
CA LEU A 267 -11.06 3.90 -9.28
C LEU A 267 -10.79 4.07 -10.78
N GLU A 268 -11.52 4.96 -11.46
CA GLU A 268 -11.27 5.33 -12.85
C GLU A 268 -9.87 5.90 -13.07
N HIS A 269 -9.40 6.74 -12.14
CA HIS A 269 -8.06 7.30 -12.19
C HIS A 269 -6.98 6.22 -12.12
N ILE A 270 -7.13 5.24 -11.21
CA ILE A 270 -6.20 4.10 -11.09
C ILE A 270 -6.25 3.24 -12.34
N VAL A 271 -7.45 2.90 -12.83
CA VAL A 271 -7.61 2.09 -14.06
C VAL A 271 -7.01 2.79 -15.26
N ARG A 272 -7.22 4.09 -15.42
CA ARG A 272 -6.61 4.86 -16.50
C ARG A 272 -5.08 4.75 -16.50
N LYS A 273 -4.46 4.76 -15.31
CA LYS A 273 -3.01 4.57 -15.15
C LYS A 273 -2.55 3.14 -15.44
N LEU A 274 -3.34 2.15 -15.04
CA LEU A 274 -3.01 0.74 -15.22
C LEU A 274 -3.42 0.18 -16.59
N LYS A 275 -4.33 0.84 -17.30
CA LYS A 275 -4.86 0.40 -18.59
C LYS A 275 -3.77 0.00 -19.61
N PRO A 276 -2.69 0.76 -19.80
CA PRO A 276 -1.62 0.35 -20.72
C PRO A 276 -0.97 -0.98 -20.34
N LEU A 277 -0.82 -1.27 -19.06
CA LEU A 277 -0.21 -2.51 -18.56
C LEU A 277 -1.18 -3.70 -18.71
N ILE A 278 -2.47 -3.49 -18.43
CA ILE A 278 -3.52 -4.49 -18.59
C ILE A 278 -3.68 -4.85 -20.08
N LEU A 279 -3.73 -3.85 -20.97
CA LEU A 279 -3.82 -4.08 -22.41
C LEU A 279 -2.56 -4.73 -23.01
N PHE A 280 -1.40 -4.52 -22.39
CA PHE A 280 -0.15 -5.15 -22.80
C PHE A 280 -0.12 -6.64 -22.50
N ARG A 281 -0.75 -7.09 -21.41
CA ARG A 281 -0.81 -8.51 -20.98
C ARG A 281 -2.20 -8.85 -20.39
N PRO A 282 -3.27 -8.80 -21.17
CA PRO A 282 -4.60 -9.12 -20.66
C PRO A 282 -4.73 -10.57 -20.19
N GLU A 283 -3.86 -11.48 -20.71
CA GLU A 283 -3.79 -12.89 -20.32
C GLU A 283 -3.45 -13.11 -18.84
N LEU A 284 -2.91 -12.09 -18.17
CA LEU A 284 -2.54 -12.12 -16.75
C LEU A 284 -3.58 -11.46 -15.86
N CYS A 285 -4.65 -10.91 -16.43
CA CYS A 285 -5.74 -10.27 -15.73
C CYS A 285 -6.97 -11.16 -15.81
N LEU A 286 -7.23 -11.94 -14.74
CA LEU A 286 -8.20 -13.02 -14.76
C LEU A 286 -9.40 -12.73 -13.85
N VAL A 287 -10.58 -13.15 -14.30
CA VAL A 287 -11.83 -13.15 -13.54
C VAL A 287 -12.37 -14.58 -13.46
N ALA A 288 -12.79 -14.98 -12.26
CA ALA A 288 -13.49 -16.25 -12.05
C ALA A 288 -14.98 -16.00 -11.90
N GLU A 289 -15.78 -16.79 -12.60
CA GLU A 289 -17.24 -16.73 -12.61
C GLU A 289 -17.83 -18.07 -12.15
N VAL A 290 -18.95 -17.98 -11.45
CA VAL A 290 -19.79 -19.13 -11.05
C VAL A 290 -21.22 -18.80 -11.45
N ASN A 291 -21.84 -19.61 -12.32
CA ASN A 291 -23.17 -19.34 -12.90
C ASN A 291 -23.25 -17.93 -13.53
N ASP A 292 -22.25 -17.57 -14.31
CA ASP A 292 -22.07 -16.26 -14.97
C ASP A 292 -21.96 -15.05 -14.02
N GLU A 293 -21.88 -15.28 -12.70
CA GLU A 293 -21.60 -14.23 -11.71
C GLU A 293 -20.09 -14.12 -11.48
N PRO A 294 -19.46 -12.93 -11.64
CA PRO A 294 -18.08 -12.67 -11.26
C PRO A 294 -17.92 -12.76 -9.74
N VAL A 295 -17.10 -13.71 -9.28
CA VAL A 295 -16.93 -14.02 -7.85
C VAL A 295 -15.51 -13.84 -7.34
N ALA A 296 -14.52 -13.80 -8.23
CA ALA A 296 -13.14 -13.58 -7.87
C ALA A 296 -12.34 -12.99 -9.03
N PHE A 297 -11.21 -12.40 -8.72
CA PHE A 297 -10.27 -11.87 -9.72
C PHE A 297 -8.82 -11.97 -9.26
N CYS A 298 -7.92 -11.96 -10.23
CA CYS A 298 -6.47 -11.83 -10.04
C CYS A 298 -5.94 -10.89 -11.14
N ILE A 299 -5.53 -9.69 -10.76
CA ILE A 299 -4.95 -8.70 -11.67
C ILE A 299 -3.44 -8.69 -11.48
N THR A 300 -2.75 -9.19 -12.48
CA THR A 300 -1.30 -9.31 -12.51
C THR A 300 -0.76 -8.54 -13.72
N VAL A 301 0.29 -7.76 -13.50
CA VAL A 301 0.91 -6.95 -14.55
C VAL A 301 2.43 -7.08 -14.49
N PRO A 302 3.15 -6.75 -15.58
CA PRO A 302 4.60 -6.61 -15.54
C PRO A 302 5.03 -5.58 -14.50
N ASP A 303 6.03 -5.92 -13.65
CA ASP A 303 6.61 -4.96 -12.71
C ASP A 303 7.45 -3.95 -13.47
N THR A 304 6.91 -2.76 -13.66
CA THR A 304 7.55 -1.72 -14.49
C THR A 304 8.68 -0.99 -13.79
N ASN A 305 8.93 -1.21 -12.50
CA ASN A 305 9.94 -0.45 -11.76
C ASN A 305 11.35 -0.59 -12.36
N ALA A 306 11.70 -1.78 -12.87
CA ALA A 306 12.98 -1.96 -13.56
C ALA A 306 13.09 -1.07 -14.82
N ALA A 307 12.00 -0.88 -15.56
CA ALA A 307 11.96 0.00 -16.71
C ALA A 307 11.91 1.49 -16.31
N VAL A 308 11.12 1.82 -15.28
CA VAL A 308 11.03 3.21 -14.74
C VAL A 308 12.39 3.70 -14.24
N LYS A 309 13.21 2.82 -13.66
CA LYS A 309 14.56 3.14 -13.22
C LYS A 309 15.42 3.74 -14.33
N GLU A 310 15.28 3.24 -15.56
CA GLU A 310 16.04 3.73 -16.73
C GLU A 310 15.62 5.15 -17.17
N ALA A 311 14.47 5.64 -16.70
CA ALA A 311 14.05 7.02 -16.97
C ALA A 311 14.74 8.05 -16.07
N HIS A 312 15.39 7.64 -14.97
CA HIS A 312 16.04 8.51 -13.99
C HIS A 312 15.14 9.67 -13.51
N GLY A 313 13.87 9.39 -13.28
CA GLY A 313 12.88 10.37 -12.81
C GLY A 313 12.34 11.35 -13.86
N VAL A 314 12.84 11.32 -15.10
CA VAL A 314 12.47 12.27 -16.15
C VAL A 314 12.21 11.54 -17.47
N LEU A 315 11.02 11.78 -18.07
CA LEU A 315 10.63 11.12 -19.32
C LEU A 315 11.25 11.75 -20.58
N PHE A 316 11.41 13.06 -20.61
CA PHE A 316 11.91 13.80 -21.79
C PHE A 316 13.30 14.35 -21.57
N PRO A 317 14.16 14.42 -22.62
CA PRO A 317 13.87 13.97 -24.00
C PRO A 317 14.04 12.45 -24.22
N PHE A 318 14.84 11.72 -23.43
CA PHE A 318 15.22 10.33 -23.75
C PHE A 318 14.74 9.28 -22.74
N GLY A 319 14.26 9.70 -21.58
CA GLY A 319 13.84 8.78 -20.50
C GLY A 319 12.71 7.84 -20.92
N LEU A 320 11.70 8.36 -21.66
CA LEU A 320 10.61 7.53 -22.18
C LEU A 320 11.13 6.45 -23.14
N ALA A 321 12.02 6.78 -24.05
CA ALA A 321 12.58 5.81 -24.99
C ALA A 321 13.37 4.71 -24.29
N ARG A 322 14.21 5.07 -23.29
CA ARG A 322 14.95 4.11 -22.44
C ARG A 322 14.01 3.20 -21.66
N MET A 323 12.99 3.78 -21.04
CA MET A 323 11.97 3.04 -20.29
C MET A 323 11.24 2.03 -21.19
N LEU A 324 10.78 2.44 -22.37
CA LEU A 324 10.10 1.57 -23.33
C LEU A 324 11.00 0.44 -23.84
N TRP A 325 12.30 0.74 -24.06
CA TRP A 325 13.25 -0.28 -24.46
C TRP A 325 13.50 -1.30 -23.34
N ALA A 326 13.66 -0.86 -22.09
CA ALA A 326 13.82 -1.71 -20.92
C ALA A 326 12.57 -2.54 -20.62
N ALA A 327 11.37 -1.99 -20.88
CA ALA A 327 10.09 -2.67 -20.68
C ALA A 327 9.97 -3.99 -21.48
N ARG A 328 10.68 -4.10 -22.61
CA ARG A 328 10.71 -5.34 -23.44
C ARG A 328 11.42 -6.51 -22.76
N LYS A 329 12.24 -6.24 -21.74
CA LYS A 329 13.05 -7.23 -21.03
C LYS A 329 12.53 -7.57 -19.64
N LEU A 330 11.33 -7.09 -19.30
CA LEU A 330 10.75 -7.35 -17.99
C LEU A 330 10.44 -8.84 -17.84
N GLN A 331 10.98 -9.45 -16.79
CA GLN A 331 10.76 -10.86 -16.45
C GLN A 331 10.06 -11.04 -15.10
N ARG A 332 9.78 -9.94 -14.42
CA ARG A 332 9.10 -9.92 -13.14
C ARG A 332 7.68 -9.42 -13.28
N LEU A 333 6.77 -10.06 -12.56
CA LEU A 333 5.38 -9.67 -12.45
C LEU A 333 5.07 -9.08 -11.07
N LYS A 334 4.02 -8.29 -11.00
CA LYS A 334 3.38 -7.85 -9.75
C LYS A 334 1.93 -8.29 -9.76
N VAL A 335 1.53 -9.08 -8.77
CA VAL A 335 0.12 -9.30 -8.47
C VAL A 335 -0.39 -8.05 -7.75
N LEU A 336 -1.12 -7.22 -8.47
CA LEU A 336 -1.62 -5.93 -7.96
C LEU A 336 -2.84 -6.10 -7.07
N LEU A 337 -3.78 -6.91 -7.53
CA LEU A 337 -5.07 -7.10 -6.88
C LEU A 337 -5.46 -8.57 -6.93
N PHE A 338 -5.93 -9.08 -5.82
CA PHE A 338 -6.50 -10.41 -5.71
C PHE A 338 -7.72 -10.35 -4.79
N GLY A 339 -8.83 -10.93 -5.22
CA GLY A 339 -10.04 -10.89 -4.43
C GLY A 339 -10.98 -12.05 -4.70
N ILE A 340 -11.68 -12.48 -3.64
CA ILE A 340 -12.74 -13.50 -3.71
C ILE A 340 -13.89 -13.06 -2.81
N LYS A 341 -15.11 -13.00 -3.34
CA LYS A 341 -16.33 -12.76 -2.56
C LYS A 341 -16.40 -13.73 -1.37
N SER A 342 -16.80 -13.24 -0.21
CA SER A 342 -16.77 -14.02 1.05
C SER A 342 -17.55 -15.34 0.96
N GLY A 343 -18.68 -15.39 0.27
CA GLY A 343 -19.50 -16.59 0.05
C GLY A 343 -18.85 -17.67 -0.83
N PHE A 344 -17.76 -17.32 -1.54
CA PHE A 344 -17.07 -18.23 -2.47
C PHE A 344 -15.66 -18.63 -1.99
N ARG A 345 -15.25 -18.20 -0.82
CA ARG A 345 -13.99 -18.61 -0.20
C ARG A 345 -13.99 -20.10 0.14
N ARG A 346 -12.80 -20.71 0.25
CA ARG A 346 -12.59 -22.14 0.59
C ARG A 346 -13.19 -23.14 -0.41
N ARG A 347 -13.49 -22.70 -1.64
CA ARG A 347 -13.97 -23.56 -2.73
C ARG A 347 -12.87 -23.91 -3.75
N GLY A 348 -11.61 -23.54 -3.47
CA GLY A 348 -10.45 -23.77 -4.35
C GLY A 348 -10.35 -22.84 -5.55
N ILE A 349 -11.18 -21.77 -5.61
CA ILE A 349 -11.14 -20.77 -6.68
C ILE A 349 -9.80 -20.01 -6.64
N ASP A 350 -9.26 -19.79 -5.44
CA ASP A 350 -7.92 -19.23 -5.21
C ASP A 350 -6.82 -20.07 -5.84
N ALA A 351 -6.88 -21.39 -5.66
CA ALA A 351 -5.91 -22.31 -6.25
C ALA A 351 -6.03 -22.34 -7.79
N LEU A 352 -7.26 -22.29 -8.32
CA LEU A 352 -7.50 -22.27 -9.75
C LEU A 352 -6.98 -20.97 -10.37
N LEU A 353 -7.31 -19.79 -9.81
CA LEU A 353 -6.81 -18.49 -10.28
C LEU A 353 -5.27 -18.42 -10.21
N ALA A 354 -4.68 -18.84 -9.08
CA ALA A 354 -3.23 -18.85 -8.93
C ALA A 354 -2.56 -19.77 -9.97
N HIS A 355 -3.14 -20.94 -10.23
CA HIS A 355 -2.61 -21.88 -11.23
C HIS A 355 -2.72 -21.34 -12.66
N GLU A 356 -3.86 -20.74 -13.04
CA GLU A 356 -4.04 -20.13 -14.36
C GLU A 356 -3.11 -18.94 -14.57
N THR A 357 -2.96 -18.08 -13.55
CA THR A 357 -2.01 -16.96 -13.59
C THR A 357 -0.57 -17.46 -13.75
N PHE A 358 -0.18 -18.51 -13.01
CA PHE A 358 1.14 -19.13 -13.12
C PHE A 358 1.40 -19.69 -14.51
N LEU A 359 0.46 -20.46 -15.07
CA LEU A 359 0.60 -21.00 -16.44
C LEU A 359 0.69 -19.89 -17.49
N GLY A 360 -0.11 -18.84 -17.35
CA GLY A 360 -0.05 -17.66 -18.22
C GLY A 360 1.31 -16.97 -18.13
N ALA A 361 1.82 -16.76 -16.91
CA ALA A 361 3.13 -16.13 -16.66
C ALA A 361 4.27 -16.91 -17.31
N VAL A 362 4.32 -18.24 -17.09
CA VAL A 362 5.36 -19.12 -17.66
C VAL A 362 5.31 -19.11 -19.18
N ARG A 363 4.11 -19.23 -19.77
CA ARG A 363 3.93 -19.20 -21.23
C ARG A 363 4.41 -17.90 -21.87
N LEU A 364 4.28 -16.79 -21.15
CA LEU A 364 4.73 -15.46 -21.58
C LEU A 364 6.20 -15.18 -21.25
N GLY A 365 6.93 -16.13 -20.65
CA GLY A 365 8.37 -16.02 -20.35
C GLY A 365 8.71 -15.25 -19.08
N TYR A 366 7.74 -14.99 -18.20
CA TYR A 366 8.03 -14.40 -16.90
C TYR A 366 8.62 -15.42 -15.93
N THR A 367 9.61 -15.00 -15.15
CA THR A 367 10.38 -15.88 -14.26
C THR A 367 10.00 -15.76 -12.81
N THR A 368 9.49 -14.58 -12.39
CA THR A 368 9.11 -14.31 -11.01
C THR A 368 7.85 -13.47 -10.92
N ALA A 369 7.11 -13.63 -9.85
CA ALA A 369 5.96 -12.77 -9.51
C ALA A 369 6.04 -12.35 -8.04
N GLU A 370 5.91 -11.05 -7.78
CA GLU A 370 5.76 -10.54 -6.42
C GLU A 370 4.28 -10.41 -6.06
N VAL A 371 3.93 -10.94 -4.88
CA VAL A 371 2.57 -10.93 -4.31
C VAL A 371 2.59 -10.14 -3.01
N GLY A 372 1.72 -9.18 -2.84
CA GLY A 372 1.61 -8.34 -1.62
C GLY A 372 1.58 -6.86 -1.98
N TRP A 373 1.51 -5.96 -0.99
CA TRP A 373 1.62 -6.30 0.43
C TRP A 373 0.35 -6.99 0.97
N MET A 374 0.52 -7.79 2.02
CA MET A 374 -0.58 -8.36 2.78
C MET A 374 -0.26 -8.30 4.28
N PRO A 375 -1.25 -8.12 5.18
CA PRO A 375 -1.03 -8.20 6.62
C PRO A 375 -0.43 -9.55 7.02
N GLU A 376 0.64 -9.55 7.83
CA GLU A 376 1.31 -10.78 8.26
C GLU A 376 0.40 -11.72 9.05
N ASP A 377 -0.55 -11.15 9.80
CA ASP A 377 -1.54 -11.88 10.60
C ASP A 377 -2.77 -12.35 9.81
N ASP A 378 -2.91 -12.00 8.54
CA ASP A 378 -3.89 -12.65 7.66
C ASP A 378 -3.40 -14.05 7.26
N LYS A 379 -3.64 -15.00 8.18
CA LYS A 379 -3.19 -16.40 8.03
C LYS A 379 -3.84 -17.12 6.84
N LEU A 380 -4.98 -16.65 6.36
CA LEU A 380 -5.61 -17.26 5.18
C LEU A 380 -4.82 -16.88 3.94
N LEU A 381 -4.57 -15.60 3.78
CA LEU A 381 -3.89 -15.05 2.60
C LEU A 381 -2.41 -15.48 2.55
N THR A 382 -1.70 -15.36 3.67
CA THR A 382 -0.30 -15.79 3.77
C THR A 382 -0.10 -17.29 3.50
N ARG A 383 -0.97 -18.15 4.05
CA ARG A 383 -0.93 -19.60 3.78
C ARG A 383 -1.25 -19.94 2.33
N MET A 384 -2.17 -19.22 1.70
CA MET A 384 -2.48 -19.40 0.29
C MET A 384 -1.27 -19.13 -0.60
N VAL A 385 -0.57 -18.01 -0.38
CA VAL A 385 0.62 -17.65 -1.14
C VAL A 385 1.78 -18.62 -0.86
N GLN A 386 2.00 -18.99 0.40
CA GLN A 386 2.99 -20.01 0.78
C GLN A 386 2.68 -21.38 0.16
N ALA A 387 1.40 -21.78 0.13
CA ALA A 387 0.98 -23.02 -0.52
C ALA A 387 1.21 -23.00 -2.03
N ALA A 388 1.23 -21.82 -2.65
CA ALA A 388 1.59 -21.64 -4.07
C ALA A 388 3.11 -21.55 -4.30
N GLY A 389 3.95 -21.83 -3.30
CA GLY A 389 5.41 -21.79 -3.39
C GLY A 389 6.02 -20.41 -3.11
N GLY A 390 5.25 -19.49 -2.56
CA GLY A 390 5.70 -18.13 -2.22
C GLY A 390 6.72 -18.11 -1.09
N ARG A 391 7.84 -17.44 -1.31
CA ARG A 391 8.89 -17.15 -0.32
C ARG A 391 8.80 -15.68 0.10
N ARG A 392 8.80 -15.40 1.42
CA ARG A 392 8.84 -14.04 1.94
C ARG A 392 10.12 -13.33 1.51
N ILE A 393 9.98 -12.14 0.98
CA ILE A 393 11.11 -11.34 0.48
C ILE A 393 11.22 -9.96 1.13
N LYS A 394 10.11 -9.38 1.59
CA LYS A 394 10.10 -8.05 2.21
C LYS A 394 9.11 -7.99 3.36
N THR A 395 9.44 -7.12 4.32
CA THR A 395 8.53 -6.75 5.41
C THR A 395 8.49 -5.24 5.52
N TYR A 396 7.29 -4.71 5.61
CA TYR A 396 7.02 -3.31 5.88
C TYR A 396 6.30 -3.19 7.23
N ARG A 397 6.57 -2.14 7.98
CA ARG A 397 5.91 -1.86 9.25
C ARG A 397 5.17 -0.56 9.22
N VAL A 398 3.91 -0.60 9.58
CA VAL A 398 3.10 0.57 9.84
C VAL A 398 3.14 0.87 11.33
N TYR A 399 3.32 2.13 11.66
CA TYR A 399 3.40 2.63 13.01
C TYR A 399 2.19 3.47 13.36
N ALA A 400 1.93 3.64 14.65
CA ALA A 400 0.92 4.56 15.14
C ALA A 400 1.35 5.21 16.46
N ARG A 401 0.78 6.39 16.75
CA ARG A 401 0.87 7.02 18.06
C ARG A 401 -0.40 7.83 18.35
N PRO A 402 -0.81 8.02 19.61
CA PRO A 402 -1.85 8.98 19.97
C PRO A 402 -1.39 10.42 19.67
N LEU A 403 -2.35 11.30 19.33
CA LEU A 403 -2.14 12.74 19.10
C LEU A 403 -2.42 13.56 20.34
#